data_1900ba99bdd64ba0c01608a5c58c823d
#
_entry.id   1900ba99bdd64ba0c01608a5c58c823d
#
_cell.length_a   1.000
_cell.length_b   1.000
_cell.length_c   1.000
_cell.angle_alpha   90.00
_cell.angle_beta   90.00
_cell.angle_gamma   90.00
#
_symmetry.space_group_name_H-M   'P 1'
#
loop_
_entity.id
_entity.type
_entity.pdbx_description
1 polymer ?
#
loop_
_entity_poly.entity_id
_entity_poly.type
_entity_poly.pdbx_seq_one_letter_code
_entity_poly.pdbx_strand_id
1 'polypeptide(L)'
;MRTEPSGPPLYLTAHLDHPAFAVDDVPAFDTVELTFRGGVMADYFKNARVRIHTATGPRLATISGKADVPRTAVFEHWYAKLDETGPVPVRGDVGVWDLPPAEVIDGIVHTLACDDLAALAAALAAFDELLARAAELPRPVRLLCTRAEEIGFVGAIGACRARTVPLNARVIALENSRSFTDSPIGGGPVVRVGDRVSVFSPSLTDAIAMRAEELAGGGASVTAAQKLTDLPAWKWQRKLMSGGACEASVFCHYGYEATCVCLPLGNYHNMGDLTNVQAGTNTRPATIEREFIALSDYEGLVELLIGCGLRLGESGKVSALVTKLWDEKSFVLDR
;
A
#
# COMPACT_ATOMS: atom_id res chain seq x y z
N MET A 1 31.36 24.42 0.36
CA MET A 1 30.64 23.55 -0.60
C MET A 1 30.09 22.38 0.20
N ARG A 2 28.77 22.16 0.19
CA ARG A 2 28.20 20.95 0.80
C ARG A 2 28.55 19.79 -0.13
N THR A 3 29.26 18.80 0.35
CA THR A 3 29.46 17.54 -0.38
C THR A 3 28.09 16.86 -0.47
N GLU A 4 27.63 16.55 -1.67
CA GLU A 4 26.41 15.73 -1.84
C GLU A 4 26.63 14.36 -1.16
N PRO A 5 25.58 13.80 -0.55
CA PRO A 5 25.66 12.46 0.03
C PRO A 5 26.09 11.43 -1.02
N SER A 6 27.08 10.58 -0.71
CA SER A 6 27.81 9.76 -1.70
C SER A 6 27.33 8.31 -1.81
N GLY A 7 26.33 7.88 -1.04
CA GLY A 7 25.81 6.51 -1.08
C GLY A 7 24.79 6.26 -2.21
N PRO A 8 24.43 4.98 -2.49
CA PRO A 8 23.32 4.64 -3.37
C PRO A 8 22.04 5.34 -2.92
N PRO A 9 21.29 6.01 -3.82
CA PRO A 9 20.11 6.75 -3.41
C PRO A 9 19.03 5.82 -2.86
N LEU A 10 18.32 6.28 -1.84
CA LEU A 10 17.14 5.62 -1.29
C LEU A 10 15.88 6.24 -1.91
N TYR A 11 15.06 5.43 -2.54
CA TYR A 11 13.76 5.82 -3.04
C TYR A 11 12.66 5.28 -2.13
N LEU A 12 11.76 6.17 -1.73
CA LEU A 12 10.46 5.82 -1.16
C LEU A 12 9.45 5.92 -2.30
N THR A 13 8.66 4.89 -2.56
CA THR A 13 7.64 4.91 -3.61
C THR A 13 6.28 4.55 -3.03
N ALA A 14 5.26 5.27 -3.47
CA ALA A 14 3.86 5.05 -3.11
C ALA A 14 2.98 5.42 -4.30
N HIS A 15 1.82 4.80 -4.44
CA HIS A 15 0.93 5.11 -5.56
C HIS A 15 -0.15 6.13 -5.20
N LEU A 16 -0.59 6.86 -6.22
CA LEU A 16 -1.55 7.97 -6.12
C LEU A 16 -2.98 7.54 -6.40
N ASP A 17 -3.17 6.40 -7.05
CA ASP A 17 -4.47 5.91 -7.45
C ASP A 17 -5.08 5.00 -6.38
N HIS A 18 -6.40 4.82 -6.50
CA HIS A 18 -7.23 3.94 -5.69
C HIS A 18 -8.29 3.35 -6.61
N PRO A 19 -8.86 2.17 -6.36
CA PRO A 19 -9.93 1.62 -7.18
C PRO A 19 -11.04 2.63 -7.44
N ALA A 20 -11.27 2.93 -8.71
CA ALA A 20 -12.18 4.02 -9.12
C ALA A 20 -12.85 3.74 -10.46
N PHE A 21 -13.79 4.58 -10.80
CA PHE A 21 -14.51 4.56 -12.07
C PHE A 21 -14.02 5.67 -13.01
N ALA A 22 -14.14 5.42 -14.30
CA ALA A 22 -14.10 6.47 -15.31
C ALA A 22 -15.36 6.39 -16.17
N VAL A 23 -15.95 7.53 -16.45
CA VAL A 23 -17.09 7.60 -17.39
C VAL A 23 -16.60 7.22 -18.77
N ASP A 24 -17.20 6.19 -19.36
CA ASP A 24 -16.93 5.77 -20.74
C ASP A 24 -17.95 6.31 -21.71
N ASP A 25 -19.23 6.28 -21.38
CA ASP A 25 -20.31 6.79 -22.20
C ASP A 25 -21.51 7.28 -21.37
N VAL A 26 -22.38 8.04 -22.00
CA VAL A 26 -23.66 8.51 -21.46
C VAL A 26 -24.80 8.06 -22.39
N PRO A 27 -25.19 6.78 -22.33
CA PRO A 27 -26.11 6.19 -23.30
C PRO A 27 -27.52 6.72 -23.19
N ALA A 28 -27.90 7.32 -22.06
CA ALA A 28 -29.24 7.94 -21.86
C ALA A 28 -29.11 9.12 -20.88
N PHE A 29 -30.13 9.97 -20.87
CA PHE A 29 -30.22 11.18 -20.04
C PHE A 29 -29.94 10.92 -18.53
N ASP A 30 -30.38 9.77 -18.03
CA ASP A 30 -30.27 9.38 -16.62
C ASP A 30 -29.29 8.21 -16.37
N THR A 31 -28.54 7.83 -17.37
CA THR A 31 -27.66 6.63 -17.29
C THR A 31 -26.28 6.94 -17.81
N VAL A 32 -25.27 6.51 -17.04
CA VAL A 32 -23.87 6.53 -17.46
C VAL A 32 -23.34 5.11 -17.52
N GLU A 33 -22.39 4.90 -18.41
CA GLU A 33 -21.55 3.70 -18.46
C GLU A 33 -20.19 4.05 -17.87
N LEU A 34 -19.75 3.24 -16.90
CA LEU A 34 -18.55 3.44 -16.12
C LEU A 34 -17.60 2.25 -16.32
N THR A 35 -16.34 2.49 -16.67
CA THR A 35 -15.29 1.48 -16.55
C THR A 35 -14.77 1.48 -15.13
N PHE A 36 -14.67 0.30 -14.50
CA PHE A 36 -14.06 0.17 -13.18
C PHE A 36 -12.57 -0.19 -13.31
N ARG A 37 -11.72 0.51 -12.58
CA ARG A 37 -10.25 0.35 -12.59
C ARG A 37 -9.77 0.00 -11.20
N GLY A 38 -9.52 -1.29 -10.95
CA GLY A 38 -9.09 -1.83 -9.67
C GLY A 38 -9.70 -3.21 -9.40
N GLY A 39 -9.43 -3.77 -8.22
CA GLY A 39 -9.85 -5.10 -7.82
C GLY A 39 -10.92 -5.10 -6.74
N VAL A 40 -12.22 -5.14 -7.12
CA VAL A 40 -13.36 -5.29 -6.19
C VAL A 40 -14.25 -6.45 -6.66
N MET A 41 -14.75 -7.27 -5.72
CA MET A 41 -15.65 -8.39 -6.03
C MET A 41 -16.99 -7.88 -6.53
N ALA A 42 -17.59 -8.57 -7.50
CA ALA A 42 -18.83 -8.17 -8.15
C ALA A 42 -20.02 -7.98 -7.17
N ASP A 43 -20.02 -8.71 -6.07
CA ASP A 43 -21.07 -8.62 -5.03
C ASP A 43 -21.21 -7.21 -4.43
N TYR A 44 -20.11 -6.44 -4.41
CA TYR A 44 -20.08 -5.10 -3.83
C TYR A 44 -20.64 -4.01 -4.74
N PHE A 45 -20.83 -4.28 -6.03
CA PHE A 45 -21.36 -3.28 -6.97
C PHE A 45 -22.89 -3.14 -6.89
N LYS A 46 -23.58 -4.14 -6.37
CA LYS A 46 -25.05 -4.13 -6.35
C LYS A 46 -25.60 -2.96 -5.54
N ASN A 47 -26.27 -2.03 -6.21
CA ASN A 47 -26.85 -0.82 -5.62
C ASN A 47 -25.81 0.09 -4.93
N ALA A 48 -24.52 -0.07 -5.22
CA ALA A 48 -23.47 0.78 -4.66
C ALA A 48 -23.62 2.22 -5.18
N ARG A 49 -23.29 3.17 -4.33
CA ARG A 49 -23.34 4.60 -4.62
C ARG A 49 -22.02 5.07 -5.19
N VAL A 50 -22.09 5.89 -6.22
CA VAL A 50 -20.92 6.48 -6.90
C VAL A 50 -21.08 8.00 -6.95
N ARG A 51 -20.01 8.71 -6.68
CA ARG A 51 -19.86 10.16 -6.82
C ARG A 51 -18.96 10.43 -8.02
N ILE A 52 -19.54 10.95 -9.09
CA ILE A 52 -18.81 11.31 -10.32
C ILE A 52 -18.39 12.79 -10.20
N HIS A 53 -17.13 13.06 -10.36
CA HIS A 53 -16.54 14.41 -10.34
C HIS A 53 -16.59 14.99 -11.74
N THR A 54 -17.51 15.91 -11.99
CA THR A 54 -17.60 16.65 -13.25
C THR A 54 -16.96 18.03 -13.14
N ALA A 55 -16.70 18.68 -14.26
CA ALA A 55 -16.12 20.02 -14.29
C ALA A 55 -16.94 21.08 -13.53
N THR A 56 -18.23 20.88 -13.34
CA THR A 56 -19.14 21.86 -12.71
C THR A 56 -19.70 21.40 -11.36
N GLY A 57 -19.20 20.30 -10.81
CA GLY A 57 -19.54 19.76 -9.49
C GLY A 57 -19.81 18.27 -9.49
N PRO A 58 -20.01 17.68 -8.31
CA PRO A 58 -20.23 16.25 -8.20
C PRO A 58 -21.61 15.84 -8.72
N ARG A 59 -21.71 14.66 -9.31
CA ARG A 59 -22.93 14.00 -9.72
C ARG A 59 -23.04 12.65 -9.04
N LEU A 60 -24.11 12.41 -8.29
CA LEU A 60 -24.36 11.14 -7.64
C LEU A 60 -25.07 10.17 -8.58
N ALA A 61 -24.72 8.89 -8.44
CA ALA A 61 -25.30 7.80 -9.21
C ALA A 61 -25.39 6.52 -8.37
N THR A 62 -26.24 5.60 -8.78
CA THR A 62 -26.37 4.27 -8.19
C THR A 62 -26.08 3.22 -9.25
N ILE A 63 -25.17 2.29 -8.97
CA ILE A 63 -24.89 1.17 -9.88
C ILE A 63 -26.18 0.36 -10.09
N SER A 64 -26.57 0.22 -11.34
CA SER A 64 -27.81 -0.45 -11.75
C SER A 64 -27.58 -1.85 -12.34
N GLY A 65 -26.35 -2.14 -12.79
CA GLY A 65 -26.00 -3.45 -13.32
C GLY A 65 -24.68 -3.47 -14.06
N LYS A 66 -24.19 -4.65 -14.32
CA LYS A 66 -22.98 -4.85 -15.14
C LYS A 66 -23.34 -4.72 -16.62
N ALA A 67 -22.52 -4.00 -17.38
CA ALA A 67 -22.68 -3.91 -18.82
C ALA A 67 -22.15 -5.17 -19.51
N ASP A 68 -22.80 -5.57 -20.60
CA ASP A 68 -22.31 -6.65 -21.44
C ASP A 68 -21.25 -6.09 -22.41
N VAL A 69 -20.01 -6.46 -22.17
CA VAL A 69 -18.88 -6.02 -22.97
C VAL A 69 -18.13 -7.21 -23.57
N PRO A 70 -17.42 -7.03 -24.70
CA PRO A 70 -16.62 -8.09 -25.29
C PRO A 70 -15.64 -8.67 -24.26
N ARG A 71 -15.37 -9.99 -24.33
CA ARG A 71 -14.36 -10.66 -23.46
C ARG A 71 -12.95 -10.10 -23.60
N THR A 72 -12.70 -9.32 -24.63
CA THR A 72 -11.43 -8.62 -24.87
C THR A 72 -11.36 -7.27 -24.16
N ALA A 73 -12.43 -6.80 -23.53
CA ALA A 73 -12.41 -5.58 -22.74
C ALA A 73 -11.40 -5.72 -21.57
N VAL A 74 -10.56 -4.70 -21.41
CA VAL A 74 -9.51 -4.70 -20.37
C VAL A 74 -10.12 -4.47 -18.99
N PHE A 75 -11.19 -3.69 -18.92
CA PHE A 75 -11.87 -3.32 -17.68
C PHE A 75 -13.32 -3.83 -17.68
N GLU A 76 -13.86 -4.00 -16.48
CA GLU A 76 -15.28 -4.23 -16.29
C GLU A 76 -16.06 -2.93 -16.51
N HIS A 77 -17.22 -3.04 -17.15
CA HIS A 77 -18.14 -1.93 -17.37
C HIS A 77 -19.42 -2.10 -16.55
N TRP A 78 -19.88 -0.99 -16.00
CA TRP A 78 -21.06 -0.94 -15.14
C TRP A 78 -21.96 0.21 -15.55
N TYR A 79 -23.26 -0.03 -15.61
CA TYR A 79 -24.24 1.03 -15.75
C TYR A 79 -24.58 1.61 -14.38
N ALA A 80 -24.71 2.93 -14.32
CA ALA A 80 -25.19 3.63 -13.15
C ALA A 80 -26.31 4.61 -13.52
N LYS A 81 -27.35 4.64 -12.71
CA LYS A 81 -28.44 5.60 -12.80
C LYS A 81 -28.07 6.87 -12.06
N LEU A 82 -28.11 8.00 -12.76
CA LEU A 82 -27.89 9.32 -12.17
C LEU A 82 -29.08 9.68 -11.27
N ASP A 83 -28.77 10.13 -10.06
CA ASP A 83 -29.77 10.68 -9.16
C ASP A 83 -30.20 12.05 -9.70
N GLU A 84 -31.36 12.52 -9.48
CA GLU A 84 -31.90 13.85 -9.77
C GLU A 84 -31.22 14.68 -10.89
N THR A 85 -31.61 15.94 -11.04
CA THR A 85 -30.99 16.88 -11.99
C THR A 85 -29.67 17.42 -11.48
N GLY A 86 -28.70 17.61 -12.36
CA GLY A 86 -27.36 18.14 -12.00
C GLY A 86 -26.42 18.12 -13.19
N PRO A 87 -25.12 18.33 -12.98
CA PRO A 87 -24.12 18.30 -14.03
C PRO A 87 -24.21 17.02 -14.87
N VAL A 88 -24.04 17.15 -16.17
CA VAL A 88 -23.99 16.00 -17.08
C VAL A 88 -22.56 15.47 -17.08
N PRO A 89 -22.32 14.22 -16.68
CA PRO A 89 -20.99 13.62 -16.79
C PRO A 89 -20.54 13.53 -18.25
N VAL A 90 -19.23 13.62 -18.46
CA VAL A 90 -18.62 13.44 -19.78
C VAL A 90 -17.58 12.34 -19.74
N ARG A 91 -17.27 11.78 -20.89
CA ARG A 91 -16.24 10.75 -21.00
C ARG A 91 -14.94 11.21 -20.40
N GLY A 92 -14.38 10.39 -19.51
CA GLY A 92 -13.15 10.67 -18.77
C GLY A 92 -13.34 11.27 -17.39
N ASP A 93 -14.55 11.71 -17.02
CA ASP A 93 -14.84 12.11 -15.65
C ASP A 93 -14.61 10.91 -14.70
N VAL A 94 -14.05 11.22 -13.51
CA VAL A 94 -13.71 10.19 -12.53
C VAL A 94 -14.86 10.01 -11.55
N GLY A 95 -15.22 8.75 -11.29
CA GLY A 95 -16.17 8.36 -10.26
C GLY A 95 -15.47 7.62 -9.13
N VAL A 96 -15.85 7.90 -7.88
CA VAL A 96 -15.41 7.19 -6.69
C VAL A 96 -16.63 6.67 -5.93
N TRP A 97 -16.43 5.72 -5.02
CA TRP A 97 -17.49 5.33 -4.10
C TRP A 97 -18.02 6.54 -3.31
N ASP A 98 -19.34 6.69 -3.23
CA ASP A 98 -19.98 7.78 -2.47
C ASP A 98 -19.99 7.41 -0.97
N LEU A 99 -18.92 7.69 -0.29
CA LEU A 99 -18.71 7.37 1.12
C LEU A 99 -18.65 8.64 1.98
N PRO A 100 -18.91 8.53 3.31
CA PRO A 100 -18.76 9.65 4.22
C PRO A 100 -17.34 10.23 4.19
N PRO A 101 -17.16 11.51 4.56
CA PRO A 101 -15.84 12.14 4.67
C PRO A 101 -14.90 11.37 5.59
N ALA A 102 -13.59 11.64 5.44
CA ALA A 102 -12.58 11.10 6.33
C ALA A 102 -12.78 11.60 7.77
N GLU A 103 -12.58 10.73 8.74
CA GLU A 103 -12.63 11.05 10.17
C GLU A 103 -11.71 10.14 10.99
N VAL A 104 -11.36 10.59 12.19
CA VAL A 104 -10.60 9.78 13.15
C VAL A 104 -11.53 9.45 14.32
N ILE A 105 -11.72 8.16 14.58
CA ILE A 105 -12.55 7.66 15.70
C ILE A 105 -11.67 6.72 16.53
N ASP A 106 -11.52 7.04 17.82
CA ASP A 106 -10.76 6.20 18.77
C ASP A 106 -9.36 5.79 18.27
N GLY A 107 -8.66 6.71 17.61
CA GLY A 107 -7.32 6.46 17.06
C GLY A 107 -7.30 5.64 15.76
N ILE A 108 -8.45 5.42 15.15
CA ILE A 108 -8.59 4.78 13.84
C ILE A 108 -8.95 5.84 12.80
N VAL A 109 -8.19 5.92 11.73
CA VAL A 109 -8.44 6.78 10.57
C VAL A 109 -9.35 6.04 9.61
N HIS A 110 -10.52 6.59 9.33
CA HIS A 110 -11.48 6.08 8.35
C HIS A 110 -11.55 7.01 7.15
N THR A 111 -11.32 6.51 5.94
CA THR A 111 -11.37 7.33 4.72
C THR A 111 -11.79 6.51 3.51
N LEU A 112 -12.05 7.17 2.39
CA LEU A 112 -12.30 6.52 1.11
C LEU A 112 -11.09 5.69 0.65
N ALA A 113 -9.89 6.23 0.78
CA ALA A 113 -8.67 5.66 0.21
C ALA A 113 -7.51 5.76 1.21
N CYS A 114 -7.36 4.75 2.08
CA CYS A 114 -6.09 4.54 2.78
C CYS A 114 -5.06 3.98 1.81
N ASP A 115 -5.46 3.04 1.01
CA ASP A 115 -4.68 2.39 -0.05
C ASP A 115 -4.63 3.30 -1.30
N ASP A 116 -3.49 3.92 -1.64
CA ASP A 116 -2.22 3.95 -0.86
C ASP A 116 -1.93 5.34 -0.29
N LEU A 117 -2.97 6.21 -0.22
CA LEU A 117 -2.82 7.61 0.21
C LEU A 117 -2.32 7.75 1.65
N ALA A 118 -2.58 6.76 2.51
CA ALA A 118 -2.08 6.82 3.88
C ALA A 118 -0.57 6.54 3.93
N ALA A 119 -0.06 5.54 3.20
CA ALA A 119 1.37 5.29 3.13
C ALA A 119 2.10 6.40 2.35
N LEU A 120 1.48 6.97 1.31
CA LEU A 120 1.98 8.15 0.63
C LEU A 120 2.10 9.36 1.58
N ALA A 121 1.08 9.61 2.41
CA ALA A 121 1.12 10.69 3.39
C ALA A 121 2.24 10.47 4.42
N ALA A 122 2.47 9.22 4.86
CA ALA A 122 3.59 8.88 5.73
C ALA A 122 4.95 9.12 5.05
N ALA A 123 5.05 8.77 3.76
CA ALA A 123 6.25 9.05 2.96
C ALA A 123 6.53 10.55 2.84
N LEU A 124 5.50 11.35 2.59
CA LEU A 124 5.61 12.81 2.50
C LEU A 124 6.04 13.42 3.84
N ALA A 125 5.44 13.00 4.95
CA ALA A 125 5.79 13.47 6.28
C ALA A 125 7.24 13.12 6.64
N ALA A 126 7.65 11.87 6.39
CA ALA A 126 9.02 11.44 6.61
C ALA A 126 10.01 12.18 5.70
N PHE A 127 9.65 12.43 4.45
CA PHE A 127 10.49 13.12 3.48
C PHE A 127 10.70 14.58 3.85
N ASP A 128 9.66 15.28 4.34
CA ASP A 128 9.76 16.66 4.84
C ASP A 128 10.73 16.76 6.02
N GLU A 129 10.62 15.86 7.00
CA GLU A 129 11.57 15.79 8.13
C GLU A 129 13.00 15.47 7.66
N LEU A 130 13.17 14.56 6.70
CA LEU A 130 14.49 14.23 6.14
C LEU A 130 15.09 15.40 5.34
N LEU A 131 14.27 16.21 4.67
CA LEU A 131 14.72 17.44 4.02
C LEU A 131 15.22 18.46 5.03
N ALA A 132 14.52 18.65 6.15
CA ALA A 132 14.96 19.52 7.23
C ALA A 132 16.33 19.07 7.82
N ARG A 133 16.60 17.77 7.79
CA ARG A 133 17.81 17.12 8.26
C ARG A 133 18.80 16.72 7.15
N ALA A 134 18.73 17.35 5.99
CA ALA A 134 19.50 16.99 4.80
C ALA A 134 21.05 16.91 5.03
N ALA A 135 21.56 17.65 6.01
CA ALA A 135 22.99 17.60 6.37
C ALA A 135 23.42 16.31 7.09
N GLU A 136 22.47 15.57 7.65
CA GLU A 136 22.69 14.30 8.37
C GLU A 136 22.55 13.07 7.45
N LEU A 137 22.05 13.24 6.23
CA LEU A 137 21.77 12.13 5.33
C LEU A 137 23.06 11.51 4.78
N PRO A 138 23.27 10.20 4.97
CA PRO A 138 24.46 9.51 4.41
C PRO A 138 24.32 9.27 2.90
N ARG A 139 23.12 9.40 2.33
CA ARG A 139 22.78 9.16 0.93
C ARG A 139 21.64 10.05 0.47
N PRO A 140 21.48 10.30 -0.84
CA PRO A 140 20.28 10.99 -1.33
C PRO A 140 19.02 10.20 -1.04
N VAL A 141 18.00 10.86 -0.48
CA VAL A 141 16.65 10.29 -0.35
C VAL A 141 15.76 10.95 -1.41
N ARG A 142 14.93 10.15 -2.06
CA ARG A 142 14.04 10.57 -3.14
C ARG A 142 12.64 10.00 -2.88
N LEU A 143 11.63 10.72 -3.33
CA LEU A 143 10.24 10.26 -3.35
C LEU A 143 9.82 10.03 -4.80
N LEU A 144 9.23 8.87 -5.09
CA LEU A 144 8.64 8.52 -6.37
C LEU A 144 7.16 8.24 -6.16
N CYS A 145 6.30 9.12 -6.68
CA CYS A 145 4.87 8.86 -6.69
C CYS A 145 4.50 8.18 -8.02
N THR A 146 3.93 7.00 -7.94
CA THR A 146 3.45 6.24 -9.10
C THR A 146 1.95 6.41 -9.28
N ARG A 147 1.42 5.88 -10.34
CA ARG A 147 -0.01 5.82 -10.63
C ARG A 147 -0.34 4.58 -11.44
N ALA A 148 -1.62 4.21 -11.48
CA ALA A 148 -2.09 3.03 -12.16
C ALA A 148 -1.46 1.73 -11.60
N GLU A 149 -1.27 1.72 -10.28
CA GLU A 149 -0.86 0.54 -9.51
C GLU A 149 -1.98 -0.47 -9.51
N GLU A 150 -3.20 -0.04 -9.21
CA GLU A 150 -4.42 -0.81 -9.03
C GLU A 150 -4.87 -1.61 -10.27
N ILE A 151 -4.28 -1.30 -11.40
CA ILE A 151 -4.54 -2.00 -12.67
C ILE A 151 -3.31 -2.77 -13.18
N GLY A 152 -2.33 -3.04 -12.31
CA GLY A 152 -1.16 -3.85 -12.57
C GLY A 152 0.16 -3.11 -12.63
N PHE A 153 0.43 -2.22 -11.67
CA PHE A 153 1.76 -1.60 -11.43
C PHE A 153 2.28 -0.78 -12.61
N VAL A 154 1.41 -0.25 -13.48
CA VAL A 154 1.79 0.36 -14.77
C VAL A 154 2.77 1.52 -14.57
N GLY A 155 2.56 2.32 -13.52
CA GLY A 155 3.46 3.42 -13.16
C GLY A 155 4.87 2.96 -12.80
N ALA A 156 5.00 1.94 -11.96
CA ALA A 156 6.29 1.36 -11.59
C ALA A 156 6.99 0.71 -12.78
N ILE A 157 6.24 -0.03 -13.62
CA ILE A 157 6.76 -0.59 -14.88
C ILE A 157 7.29 0.53 -15.77
N GLY A 158 6.52 1.60 -15.92
CA GLY A 158 6.92 2.78 -16.72
C GLY A 158 8.19 3.43 -16.19
N ALA A 159 8.30 3.65 -14.88
CA ALA A 159 9.47 4.22 -14.22
C ALA A 159 10.72 3.35 -14.42
N CYS A 160 10.59 2.02 -14.28
CA CYS A 160 11.69 1.09 -14.51
C CYS A 160 12.14 1.08 -15.97
N ARG A 161 11.21 1.03 -16.92
CA ARG A 161 11.50 1.03 -18.37
C ARG A 161 12.14 2.33 -18.83
N ALA A 162 11.68 3.47 -18.31
CA ALA A 162 12.23 4.79 -18.59
C ALA A 162 13.55 5.06 -17.84
N ARG A 163 13.95 4.16 -16.93
CA ARG A 163 15.11 4.34 -16.03
C ARG A 163 15.04 5.65 -15.23
N THR A 164 13.87 6.04 -14.80
CA THR A 164 13.65 7.19 -13.93
C THR A 164 14.38 7.02 -12.59
N VAL A 165 14.47 5.78 -12.12
CA VAL A 165 15.23 5.37 -10.94
C VAL A 165 16.56 4.76 -11.40
N PRO A 166 17.72 5.20 -10.89
CA PRO A 166 19.02 4.61 -11.24
C PRO A 166 19.13 3.19 -10.67
N LEU A 167 19.76 2.25 -11.41
CA LEU A 167 19.81 0.83 -11.04
C LEU A 167 20.53 0.53 -9.72
N ASN A 168 21.41 1.42 -9.26
CA ASN A 168 22.06 1.29 -7.98
C ASN A 168 21.22 1.83 -6.80
N ALA A 169 19.99 2.26 -7.06
CA ALA A 169 19.10 2.73 -6.00
C ALA A 169 18.59 1.57 -5.14
N ARG A 170 18.36 1.86 -3.88
CA ARG A 170 17.54 1.06 -2.97
C ARG A 170 16.12 1.59 -3.00
N VAL A 171 15.13 0.70 -3.12
CA VAL A 171 13.72 1.08 -3.26
C VAL A 171 12.90 0.48 -2.13
N ILE A 172 12.27 1.33 -1.35
CA ILE A 172 11.25 0.93 -0.37
C ILE A 172 9.89 1.28 -0.99
N ALA A 173 9.19 0.29 -1.50
CA ALA A 173 7.80 0.44 -1.89
C ALA A 173 6.95 0.51 -0.62
N LEU A 174 6.04 1.47 -0.59
CA LEU A 174 5.07 1.64 0.46
C LEU A 174 3.73 1.14 -0.02
N GLU A 175 2.89 0.74 0.91
CA GLU A 175 1.65 0.05 0.59
C GLU A 175 0.67 0.09 1.76
N ASN A 176 -0.61 -0.07 1.47
CA ASN A 176 -1.61 -0.45 2.46
C ASN A 176 -2.11 -1.85 2.14
N SER A 177 -1.92 -2.81 3.04
CA SER A 177 -2.23 -4.21 2.75
C SER A 177 -3.29 -4.75 3.69
N ARG A 178 -4.23 -5.54 3.16
CA ARG A 178 -5.27 -6.18 3.97
C ARG A 178 -4.70 -6.77 5.26
N SER A 179 -5.31 -6.41 6.38
CA SER A 179 -4.96 -6.97 7.69
C SER A 179 -5.41 -8.43 7.82
N PHE A 180 -4.65 -9.21 8.59
CA PHE A 180 -4.96 -10.59 8.95
C PHE A 180 -4.73 -10.79 10.45
N THR A 181 -5.17 -11.94 10.98
CA THR A 181 -4.97 -12.27 12.39
C THR A 181 -3.50 -12.22 12.81
N ASP A 182 -2.59 -12.53 11.90
CA ASP A 182 -1.14 -12.51 12.10
C ASP A 182 -0.44 -11.26 11.50
N SER A 183 -1.23 -10.27 11.10
CA SER A 183 -0.80 -8.91 10.75
C SER A 183 -1.92 -7.91 11.07
N PRO A 184 -2.27 -7.75 12.36
CA PRO A 184 -3.40 -6.94 12.78
C PRO A 184 -3.12 -5.44 12.67
N ILE A 185 -4.21 -4.67 12.53
CA ILE A 185 -4.22 -3.21 12.71
C ILE A 185 -3.86 -2.91 14.17
N GLY A 186 -3.05 -1.88 14.41
CA GLY A 186 -2.51 -1.54 15.72
C GLY A 186 -1.28 -2.38 16.12
N GLY A 187 -0.80 -3.24 15.24
CA GLY A 187 0.44 -4.01 15.41
C GLY A 187 1.70 -3.32 14.91
N GLY A 188 1.58 -2.10 14.39
CA GLY A 188 2.67 -1.33 13.79
C GLY A 188 2.87 -1.64 12.30
N PRO A 189 3.75 -0.89 11.62
CA PRO A 189 4.06 -1.11 10.21
C PRO A 189 4.62 -2.52 9.97
N VAL A 190 4.32 -3.07 8.79
CA VAL A 190 4.73 -4.43 8.40
C VAL A 190 5.91 -4.35 7.43
N VAL A 191 7.08 -4.84 7.84
CA VAL A 191 8.20 -5.08 6.94
C VAL A 191 7.92 -6.37 6.16
N ARG A 192 7.60 -6.24 4.88
CA ARG A 192 7.25 -7.37 4.03
C ARG A 192 8.50 -8.08 3.53
N VAL A 193 8.51 -9.41 3.62
CA VAL A 193 9.60 -10.23 3.07
C VAL A 193 9.32 -10.70 1.64
N GLY A 194 8.12 -10.47 1.16
CA GLY A 194 7.65 -10.84 -0.16
C GLY A 194 6.14 -10.67 -0.27
N ASP A 195 5.62 -10.99 -1.45
CA ASP A 195 4.21 -10.98 -1.78
C ASP A 195 3.79 -12.29 -2.49
N ARG A 196 2.62 -12.30 -3.15
CA ARG A 196 2.12 -13.48 -3.89
C ARG A 196 3.02 -13.88 -5.05
N VAL A 197 3.74 -12.95 -5.66
CA VAL A 197 4.47 -13.18 -6.93
C VAL A 197 5.97 -13.19 -6.76
N SER A 198 6.53 -12.59 -5.70
CA SER A 198 7.98 -12.57 -5.49
C SER A 198 8.41 -12.51 -4.02
N VAL A 199 9.69 -12.83 -3.80
CA VAL A 199 10.41 -12.59 -2.54
C VAL A 199 11.29 -11.37 -2.78
N PHE A 200 11.28 -10.43 -1.83
CA PHE A 200 12.00 -9.16 -1.95
C PHE A 200 13.48 -9.30 -1.60
N SER A 201 14.27 -8.22 -1.81
CA SER A 201 15.68 -8.19 -1.48
C SER A 201 15.91 -8.53 0.01
N PRO A 202 16.60 -9.63 0.34
CA PRO A 202 16.85 -9.99 1.73
C PRO A 202 17.68 -8.95 2.47
N SER A 203 18.70 -8.37 1.80
CA SER A 203 19.61 -7.38 2.40
C SER A 203 18.87 -6.11 2.81
N LEU A 204 18.06 -5.54 1.91
CA LEU A 204 17.29 -4.34 2.21
C LEU A 204 16.19 -4.60 3.24
N THR A 205 15.48 -5.73 3.12
CA THR A 205 14.44 -6.13 4.08
C THR A 205 15.02 -6.28 5.50
N ASP A 206 16.19 -6.91 5.64
CA ASP A 206 16.86 -7.05 6.92
C ASP A 206 17.39 -5.71 7.45
N ALA A 207 17.92 -4.84 6.58
CA ALA A 207 18.37 -3.50 7.00
C ALA A 207 17.20 -2.67 7.59
N ILE A 208 16.02 -2.73 6.99
CA ILE A 208 14.81 -2.07 7.52
C ILE A 208 14.35 -2.73 8.82
N ALA A 209 14.34 -4.06 8.89
CA ALA A 209 14.00 -4.79 10.10
C ALA A 209 14.92 -4.43 11.27
N MET A 210 16.21 -4.24 11.03
CA MET A 210 17.15 -3.76 12.06
C MET A 210 16.80 -2.36 12.57
N ARG A 211 16.33 -1.45 11.68
CA ARG A 211 15.84 -0.14 12.12
C ARG A 211 14.58 -0.27 12.97
N ALA A 212 13.65 -1.11 12.54
CA ALA A 212 12.43 -1.37 13.30
C ALA A 212 12.73 -1.97 14.69
N GLU A 213 13.67 -2.91 14.77
CA GLU A 213 14.12 -3.48 16.05
C GLU A 213 14.75 -2.47 16.99
N GLU A 214 15.54 -1.53 16.45
CA GLU A 214 16.13 -0.45 17.27
C GLU A 214 15.06 0.48 17.83
N LEU A 215 14.06 0.85 17.01
CA LEU A 215 12.94 1.70 17.44
C LEU A 215 12.07 0.98 18.50
N ALA A 216 11.80 -0.29 18.29
CA ALA A 216 11.00 -1.09 19.21
C ALA A 216 11.74 -1.53 20.48
N GLY A 217 13.07 -1.49 20.49
CA GLY A 217 13.88 -2.13 21.53
C GLY A 217 13.79 -3.67 21.50
N GLY A 218 13.34 -4.27 20.39
CA GLY A 218 13.14 -5.72 20.29
C GLY A 218 12.63 -6.20 18.93
N GLY A 219 12.49 -7.51 18.78
CA GLY A 219 12.06 -8.16 17.56
C GLY A 219 10.63 -7.82 17.14
N ALA A 220 10.22 -8.29 15.95
CA ALA A 220 8.86 -8.11 15.41
C ALA A 220 7.80 -8.59 16.41
N SER A 221 6.79 -7.76 16.59
CA SER A 221 5.94 -7.81 17.77
C SER A 221 4.81 -8.83 17.69
N VAL A 222 4.45 -9.37 16.53
CA VAL A 222 3.20 -10.12 16.41
C VAL A 222 3.42 -11.58 16.10
N THR A 223 3.11 -12.41 17.09
CA THR A 223 2.66 -13.78 16.84
C THR A 223 1.15 -13.83 17.09
N ALA A 224 0.43 -14.71 16.40
CA ALA A 224 -1.03 -14.87 16.53
C ALA A 224 -1.54 -15.11 17.98
N ALA A 225 -0.65 -15.35 18.92
CA ALA A 225 -0.94 -15.62 20.33
C ALA A 225 -0.76 -14.41 21.25
N GLN A 226 -0.14 -13.31 20.79
CA GLN A 226 0.11 -12.14 21.64
C GLN A 226 -1.04 -11.15 21.58
N LYS A 227 -1.46 -10.65 22.74
CA LYS A 227 -2.40 -9.53 22.80
C LYS A 227 -1.66 -8.25 22.47
N LEU A 228 -2.28 -7.37 21.70
CA LEU A 228 -1.69 -6.06 21.33
C LEU A 228 -1.34 -5.19 22.55
N THR A 229 -2.05 -5.38 23.68
CA THR A 229 -1.80 -4.69 24.95
C THR A 229 -0.50 -5.10 25.62
N ASP A 230 0.05 -6.27 25.29
CA ASP A 230 1.26 -6.81 25.90
C ASP A 230 2.53 -6.44 25.11
N LEU A 231 2.38 -5.64 24.06
CA LEU A 231 3.45 -5.22 23.17
C LEU A 231 4.06 -3.89 23.62
N PRO A 232 5.33 -3.58 23.23
CA PRO A 232 5.96 -2.30 23.51
C PRO A 232 5.16 -1.15 22.88
N ALA A 233 5.41 0.09 23.34
CA ALA A 233 4.74 1.27 22.82
C ALA A 233 4.93 1.45 21.31
N TRP A 234 6.17 1.25 20.82
CA TRP A 234 6.47 1.20 19.39
C TRP A 234 6.46 -0.26 18.92
N LYS A 235 5.68 -0.54 17.89
CA LYS A 235 5.40 -1.88 17.39
C LYS A 235 5.77 -2.00 15.92
N TRP A 236 6.10 -3.20 15.50
CA TRP A 236 6.31 -3.51 14.09
C TRP A 236 6.09 -5.00 13.82
N GLN A 237 5.91 -5.33 12.58
CA GLN A 237 5.61 -6.68 12.16
C GLN A 237 6.54 -7.09 11.02
N ARG A 238 6.76 -8.40 10.85
CA ARG A 238 7.50 -8.95 9.70
C ARG A 238 6.71 -10.10 9.11
N LYS A 239 6.36 -10.01 7.83
CA LYS A 239 5.47 -10.98 7.21
C LYS A 239 5.68 -11.14 5.71
N LEU A 240 5.41 -12.38 5.21
CA LEU A 240 5.09 -12.65 3.83
C LEU A 240 3.61 -12.34 3.59
N MET A 241 3.31 -11.34 2.76
CA MET A 241 1.94 -10.93 2.45
C MET A 241 1.45 -11.62 1.17
N SER A 242 1.05 -12.89 1.28
CA SER A 242 0.71 -13.74 0.13
C SER A 242 -0.64 -13.44 -0.54
N GLY A 243 -1.44 -12.52 0.02
CA GLY A 243 -2.78 -12.20 -0.50
C GLY A 243 -2.81 -11.30 -1.73
N GLY A 244 -1.77 -10.55 -1.99
CA GLY A 244 -1.67 -9.60 -3.10
C GLY A 244 -0.25 -9.49 -3.64
N ALA A 245 -0.03 -8.54 -4.53
CA ALA A 245 1.28 -8.15 -5.02
C ALA A 245 1.42 -6.63 -4.90
N CYS A 246 2.62 -6.10 -5.06
CA CYS A 246 2.90 -4.66 -4.98
C CYS A 246 4.04 -4.25 -5.91
N GLU A 247 4.29 -2.96 -6.01
CA GLU A 247 5.34 -2.39 -6.87
C GLU A 247 6.75 -2.91 -6.55
N ALA A 248 7.04 -3.35 -5.31
CA ALA A 248 8.34 -3.93 -4.97
C ALA A 248 8.69 -5.13 -5.87
N SER A 249 7.70 -5.96 -6.24
CA SER A 249 7.89 -7.07 -7.18
C SER A 249 8.34 -6.61 -8.55
N VAL A 250 7.83 -5.47 -9.03
CA VAL A 250 8.26 -4.86 -10.30
C VAL A 250 9.71 -4.38 -10.20
N PHE A 251 10.05 -3.63 -9.16
CA PHE A 251 11.42 -3.16 -8.97
C PHE A 251 12.40 -4.32 -8.84
N CYS A 252 12.09 -5.37 -8.06
CA CYS A 252 12.91 -6.57 -7.98
C CYS A 252 13.10 -7.24 -9.35
N HIS A 253 12.04 -7.36 -10.16
CA HIS A 253 12.10 -7.93 -11.52
C HIS A 253 13.07 -7.16 -12.42
N TYR A 254 13.11 -5.83 -12.30
CA TYR A 254 14.02 -4.99 -13.08
C TYR A 254 15.44 -4.87 -12.48
N GLY A 255 15.75 -5.63 -11.41
CA GLY A 255 17.09 -5.74 -10.83
C GLY A 255 17.44 -4.70 -9.77
N TYR A 256 16.45 -3.99 -9.23
CA TYR A 256 16.68 -3.09 -8.11
C TYR A 256 16.77 -3.85 -6.78
N GLU A 257 17.54 -3.32 -5.84
CA GLU A 257 17.48 -3.72 -4.44
C GLU A 257 16.20 -3.13 -3.84
N ALA A 258 15.09 -3.91 -3.86
CA ALA A 258 13.79 -3.43 -3.49
C ALA A 258 13.11 -4.30 -2.42
N THR A 259 12.31 -3.67 -1.57
CA THR A 259 11.44 -4.30 -0.58
C THR A 259 10.19 -3.46 -0.36
N CYS A 260 9.28 -3.92 0.50
CA CYS A 260 8.06 -3.20 0.82
C CYS A 260 7.86 -3.05 2.33
N VAL A 261 7.35 -1.90 2.74
CA VAL A 261 6.79 -1.68 4.08
C VAL A 261 5.34 -1.25 3.92
N CYS A 262 4.42 -1.86 4.63
CA CYS A 262 3.01 -1.53 4.51
C CYS A 262 2.32 -1.26 5.84
N LEU A 263 1.18 -0.56 5.78
CA LEU A 263 0.25 -0.42 6.87
C LEU A 263 -0.81 -1.52 6.78
N PRO A 264 -1.18 -2.17 7.91
CA PRO A 264 -2.32 -3.07 7.95
C PRO A 264 -3.62 -2.29 7.69
N LEU A 265 -4.46 -2.77 6.79
CA LEU A 265 -5.65 -2.11 6.26
C LEU A 265 -6.92 -2.91 6.53
N GLY A 266 -7.94 -2.25 7.02
CA GLY A 266 -9.31 -2.77 7.11
C GLY A 266 -10.17 -2.34 5.92
N ASN A 267 -11.19 -3.12 5.60
CA ASN A 267 -12.08 -2.91 4.45
C ASN A 267 -11.34 -2.70 3.12
N TYR A 268 -10.31 -3.54 2.89
CA TYR A 268 -9.45 -3.49 1.71
C TYR A 268 -10.23 -3.25 0.42
N HIS A 269 -9.87 -2.21 -0.36
CA HIS A 269 -10.59 -1.72 -1.54
C HIS A 269 -12.05 -1.36 -1.26
N ASN A 270 -12.34 -0.83 -0.06
CA ASN A 270 -13.67 -0.48 0.41
C ASN A 270 -14.64 -1.67 0.60
N MET A 271 -14.15 -2.90 0.54
CA MET A 271 -14.97 -4.09 0.70
C MET A 271 -15.24 -4.39 2.19
N GLY A 272 -16.39 -3.97 2.70
CA GLY A 272 -16.83 -4.29 4.06
C GLY A 272 -17.03 -5.79 4.26
N ASP A 273 -16.70 -6.32 5.44
CA ASP A 273 -16.83 -7.75 5.81
C ASP A 273 -16.25 -8.74 4.78
N LEU A 274 -15.17 -8.33 4.10
CA LEU A 274 -14.58 -9.08 2.98
C LEU A 274 -14.31 -10.55 3.30
N THR A 275 -13.88 -10.87 4.52
CA THR A 275 -13.56 -12.26 4.92
C THR A 275 -14.79 -13.16 4.83
N ASN A 276 -15.92 -12.71 5.37
CA ASN A 276 -17.15 -13.50 5.35
C ASN A 276 -17.78 -13.53 3.95
N VAL A 277 -17.72 -12.42 3.20
CA VAL A 277 -18.21 -12.39 1.81
C VAL A 277 -17.42 -13.38 0.94
N GLN A 278 -16.10 -13.40 1.04
CA GLN A 278 -15.27 -14.37 0.31
C GLN A 278 -15.55 -15.83 0.72
N ALA A 279 -15.86 -16.07 1.99
CA ALA A 279 -16.19 -17.38 2.49
C ALA A 279 -17.66 -17.79 2.24
N GLY A 280 -18.51 -16.88 1.79
CA GLY A 280 -19.97 -17.11 1.64
C GLY A 280 -20.69 -17.28 2.98
N THR A 281 -20.14 -16.71 4.05
CA THR A 281 -20.66 -16.79 5.44
C THR A 281 -21.22 -15.47 5.95
N ASN A 282 -21.24 -14.44 5.10
CA ASN A 282 -21.78 -13.13 5.45
C ASN A 282 -23.28 -13.19 5.75
N THR A 283 -23.70 -12.53 6.82
CA THR A 283 -25.12 -12.46 7.25
C THR A 283 -25.84 -11.22 6.74
N ARG A 284 -25.09 -10.29 6.15
CA ARG A 284 -25.59 -9.05 5.53
C ARG A 284 -25.09 -8.98 4.08
N PRO A 285 -25.80 -8.25 3.19
CA PRO A 285 -25.30 -8.02 1.84
C PRO A 285 -23.89 -7.40 1.87
N ALA A 286 -23.07 -7.73 0.87
CA ALA A 286 -21.79 -7.07 0.64
C ALA A 286 -22.04 -5.56 0.44
N THR A 287 -21.31 -4.73 1.17
CA THR A 287 -21.46 -3.26 1.14
C THR A 287 -20.10 -2.59 1.03
N ILE A 288 -20.07 -1.51 0.26
CA ILE A 288 -18.91 -0.62 0.18
C ILE A 288 -18.84 0.22 1.45
N GLU A 289 -17.67 0.22 2.10
CA GLU A 289 -17.41 0.92 3.35
C GLU A 289 -16.07 1.65 3.29
N ARG A 290 -15.86 2.67 4.16
CA ARG A 290 -14.56 3.33 4.25
C ARG A 290 -13.48 2.33 4.66
N GLU A 291 -12.32 2.47 4.07
CA GLU A 291 -11.10 1.84 4.55
C GLU A 291 -10.67 2.44 5.88
N PHE A 292 -9.86 1.70 6.64
CA PHE A 292 -9.35 2.21 7.90
C PHE A 292 -8.00 1.63 8.29
N ILE A 293 -7.21 2.45 9.00
CA ILE A 293 -5.90 2.10 9.59
C ILE A 293 -5.82 2.62 11.02
N ALA A 294 -4.92 2.08 11.84
CA ALA A 294 -4.59 2.70 13.11
C ALA A 294 -3.67 3.91 12.91
N LEU A 295 -3.97 5.01 13.59
CA LEU A 295 -3.12 6.21 13.60
C LEU A 295 -1.72 5.89 14.15
N SER A 296 -1.62 5.01 15.16
CA SER A 296 -0.34 4.57 15.70
C SER A 296 0.52 3.78 14.70
N ASP A 297 -0.10 3.02 13.78
CA ASP A 297 0.64 2.32 12.73
C ASP A 297 1.21 3.32 11.71
N TYR A 298 0.41 4.35 11.36
CA TYR A 298 0.84 5.45 10.51
C TYR A 298 2.03 6.22 11.12
N GLU A 299 1.92 6.63 12.38
CA GLU A 299 3.01 7.31 13.10
C GLU A 299 4.27 6.44 13.15
N GLY A 300 4.12 5.14 13.44
CA GLY A 300 5.21 4.18 13.42
C GLY A 300 5.87 4.04 12.04
N LEU A 301 5.10 4.11 10.95
CA LEU A 301 5.64 4.10 9.60
C LEU A 301 6.47 5.37 9.33
N VAL A 302 5.98 6.55 9.69
CA VAL A 302 6.73 7.80 9.54
C VAL A 302 8.07 7.71 10.26
N GLU A 303 8.09 7.29 11.52
CA GLU A 303 9.33 7.14 12.32
C GLU A 303 10.29 6.12 11.70
N LEU A 304 9.78 4.99 11.21
CA LEU A 304 10.59 3.98 10.54
C LEU A 304 11.25 4.52 9.27
N LEU A 305 10.51 5.26 8.45
CA LEU A 305 11.02 5.86 7.21
C LEU A 305 12.09 6.92 7.49
N ILE A 306 11.89 7.76 8.51
CA ILE A 306 12.91 8.71 8.98
C ILE A 306 14.17 7.95 9.41
N GLY A 307 14.01 6.90 10.22
CA GLY A 307 15.09 6.03 10.66
C GLY A 307 15.87 5.40 9.50
N CYS A 308 15.15 4.96 8.45
CA CYS A 308 15.76 4.41 7.23
C CYS A 308 16.52 5.50 6.44
N GLY A 309 15.96 6.69 6.30
CA GLY A 309 16.64 7.81 5.62
C GLY A 309 17.98 8.18 6.28
N LEU A 310 18.00 8.23 7.60
CA LEU A 310 19.16 8.66 8.38
C LEU A 310 20.20 7.56 8.58
N ARG A 311 19.80 6.29 8.71
CA ARG A 311 20.71 5.22 9.21
C ARG A 311 20.47 3.85 8.57
N LEU A 312 19.96 3.79 7.36
CA LEU A 312 19.81 2.51 6.66
C LEU A 312 21.19 1.91 6.36
N GLY A 313 21.60 0.93 7.17
CA GLY A 313 22.87 0.23 7.06
C GLY A 313 22.85 -0.92 6.06
N GLU A 314 23.92 -1.71 6.08
CA GLU A 314 23.98 -3.01 5.43
C GLU A 314 23.48 -4.09 6.40
N SER A 315 22.77 -5.10 5.86
CA SER A 315 22.40 -6.27 6.66
C SER A 315 23.62 -7.09 6.99
N GLY A 316 23.82 -7.38 8.27
CA GLY A 316 24.91 -8.22 8.74
C GLY A 316 24.50 -9.38 9.64
N LYS A 317 23.20 -9.49 9.97
CA LYS A 317 22.68 -10.47 10.94
C LYS A 317 22.97 -11.92 10.55
N VAL A 318 22.65 -12.28 9.32
CA VAL A 318 22.87 -13.66 8.83
C VAL A 318 24.35 -13.96 8.77
N SER A 319 25.17 -13.03 8.29
CA SER A 319 26.63 -13.19 8.24
C SER A 319 27.21 -13.38 9.64
N ALA A 320 26.83 -12.54 10.61
CA ALA A 320 27.27 -12.65 11.98
C ALA A 320 26.84 -13.98 12.62
N LEU A 321 25.60 -14.42 12.39
CA LEU A 321 25.10 -15.70 12.87
C LEU A 321 25.89 -16.88 12.27
N VAL A 322 26.08 -16.87 10.96
CA VAL A 322 26.82 -17.94 10.26
C VAL A 322 28.28 -18.03 10.76
N THR A 323 28.96 -16.88 10.89
CA THR A 323 30.31 -16.84 11.44
C THR A 323 30.33 -17.40 12.86
N LYS A 324 29.46 -16.94 13.73
CA LYS A 324 29.35 -17.44 15.10
C LYS A 324 29.14 -18.95 15.17
N LEU A 325 28.20 -19.46 14.37
CA LEU A 325 27.89 -20.91 14.36
C LEU A 325 29.06 -21.73 13.85
N TRP A 326 29.79 -21.22 12.84
CA TRP A 326 30.99 -21.86 12.34
C TRP A 326 32.07 -21.91 13.42
N ASP A 327 32.37 -20.79 14.03
CA ASP A 327 33.44 -20.69 15.06
C ASP A 327 33.15 -21.58 16.28
N GLU A 328 31.85 -21.65 16.69
CA GLU A 328 31.46 -22.43 17.85
C GLU A 328 31.29 -23.94 17.57
N LYS A 329 31.01 -24.36 16.34
CA LYS A 329 30.51 -25.72 16.07
C LYS A 329 31.21 -26.48 14.95
N SER A 330 32.10 -25.86 14.21
CA SER A 330 32.81 -26.52 13.07
C SER A 330 33.61 -27.77 13.47
N PHE A 331 34.05 -27.86 14.74
CA PHE A 331 34.79 -29.00 15.27
C PHE A 331 34.08 -30.36 15.07
N VAL A 332 32.73 -30.35 14.88
CA VAL A 332 31.97 -31.59 14.63
C VAL A 332 32.26 -32.19 13.24
N LEU A 333 32.87 -31.44 12.34
CA LEU A 333 33.27 -31.89 11.01
C LEU A 333 34.66 -32.54 10.95
N ASP A 334 35.46 -32.41 12.02
CA ASP A 334 36.83 -32.93 12.11
C ASP A 334 36.91 -34.44 12.46
N ARG A 335 35.87 -35.22 12.12
CA ARG A 335 35.78 -36.65 12.38
C ARG A 335 36.11 -37.50 11.16
#